data_86b78855944a6cb8ec608c1af6d2d225
#
_entry.id   86b78855944a6cb8ec608c1af6d2d225
#
_cell.length_a   1.000
_cell.length_b   1.000
_cell.length_c   1.000
_cell.angle_alpha   90.00
_cell.angle_beta   90.00
_cell.angle_gamma   90.00
#
_symmetry.space_group_name_H-M   'P 1'
#
loop_
_entity.id
_entity.type
_entity.pdbx_description
1 polymer ?
#
loop_
_entity_poly.entity_id
_entity_poly.type
_entity_poly.pdbx_seq_one_letter_code
_entity_poly.pdbx_strand_id
1 'polypeptide(L)'
;MHDHSGGDPAGAAARMATEIVGLLHDVDPTIDRLAVDRFPYPVIDALRSHGLRLSDADAVFLPARAVKLPIELPYLCEAMTRVDGAVARLEQAIAPGRTEAQVWSEYYGDLIATEGQYVCTRLFQSGPRTFPYFQECSERVLQAGDLVCLDTDACGFEGYSVDFSRTFLCGDGPPTATQRTLYGRAREQLEHNAALLRPGIEFRELAGQAWPVPDEHRDSRYYCVGHGLGLAGEFPNIPHAIEGVPYPLPGVVEPGMVICLESYVGSRTAGEGVKLEDQFLITADGVERMSTYGFDDRLGGS
;
A
#
# COMPACT_ATOMS: atom_id res chain seq x y z
N MET A 1 -25.54 0.61 2.74
CA MET A 1 -25.47 -0.67 3.52
C MET A 1 -26.89 -1.07 3.83
N HIS A 2 -27.38 -2.17 3.33
CA HIS A 2 -28.72 -2.64 3.63
C HIS A 2 -28.76 -3.15 5.08
N ASP A 3 -29.76 -2.71 5.86
CA ASP A 3 -30.00 -3.25 7.20
C ASP A 3 -30.61 -4.66 7.08
N HIS A 4 -29.79 -5.68 7.28
CA HIS A 4 -30.24 -7.08 7.31
C HIS A 4 -30.79 -7.52 8.67
N SER A 5 -30.90 -6.60 9.64
CA SER A 5 -31.45 -6.88 10.97
C SER A 5 -32.96 -7.01 11.00
N GLY A 6 -33.66 -6.71 9.89
CA GLY A 6 -35.11 -6.67 9.82
C GLY A 6 -35.73 -5.56 10.70
N GLY A 7 -34.97 -4.49 10.94
CA GLY A 7 -35.38 -3.37 11.81
C GLY A 7 -35.11 -3.60 13.30
N ASP A 8 -34.40 -4.68 13.67
CA ASP A 8 -33.99 -4.99 15.05
C ASP A 8 -32.46 -5.21 15.13
N PRO A 9 -31.63 -4.18 14.97
CA PRO A 9 -30.17 -4.33 15.00
C PRO A 9 -29.63 -4.81 16.35
N ALA A 10 -30.26 -4.45 17.45
CA ALA A 10 -29.83 -4.89 18.78
C ALA A 10 -30.12 -6.37 19.00
N GLY A 11 -31.31 -6.87 18.61
CA GLY A 11 -31.63 -8.28 18.69
C GLY A 11 -30.80 -9.13 17.72
N ALA A 12 -30.51 -8.61 16.52
CA ALA A 12 -29.61 -9.29 15.58
C ALA A 12 -28.18 -9.40 16.16
N ALA A 13 -27.66 -8.36 16.76
CA ALA A 13 -26.36 -8.36 17.42
C ALA A 13 -26.32 -9.32 18.62
N ALA A 14 -27.37 -9.36 19.41
CA ALA A 14 -27.49 -10.29 20.55
C ALA A 14 -27.50 -11.75 20.09
N ARG A 15 -28.25 -12.08 19.03
CA ARG A 15 -28.27 -13.44 18.44
C ARG A 15 -26.87 -13.83 17.93
N MET A 16 -26.21 -12.95 17.17
CA MET A 16 -24.86 -13.19 16.68
C MET A 16 -23.86 -13.41 17.82
N ALA A 17 -23.90 -12.58 18.85
CA ALA A 17 -23.03 -12.74 20.03
C ALA A 17 -23.28 -14.06 20.75
N THR A 18 -24.55 -14.46 20.92
CA THR A 18 -24.89 -15.75 21.53
C THR A 18 -24.35 -16.95 20.73
N GLU A 19 -24.46 -16.87 19.40
CA GLU A 19 -23.92 -17.91 18.52
C GLU A 19 -22.39 -17.99 18.60
N ILE A 20 -21.69 -16.85 18.53
CA ILE A 20 -20.22 -16.77 18.68
C ILE A 20 -19.78 -17.38 20.04
N VAL A 21 -20.45 -16.99 21.13
CA VAL A 21 -20.11 -17.51 22.46
C VAL A 21 -20.38 -19.02 22.55
N GLY A 22 -21.47 -19.48 21.93
CA GLY A 22 -21.76 -20.92 21.84
C GLY A 22 -20.65 -21.68 21.15
N LEU A 23 -20.23 -21.22 19.96
CA LEU A 23 -19.13 -21.85 19.20
C LEU A 23 -17.79 -21.82 19.96
N LEU A 24 -17.47 -20.73 20.67
CA LEU A 24 -16.28 -20.67 21.52
C LEU A 24 -16.33 -21.70 22.65
N HIS A 25 -17.46 -21.82 23.33
CA HIS A 25 -17.64 -22.76 24.44
C HIS A 25 -17.74 -24.22 23.98
N ASP A 26 -18.13 -24.49 22.75
CA ASP A 26 -18.05 -25.84 22.15
C ASP A 26 -16.58 -26.27 21.98
N VAL A 27 -15.67 -25.34 21.75
CA VAL A 27 -14.22 -25.62 21.68
C VAL A 27 -13.61 -25.75 23.09
N ASP A 28 -13.85 -24.77 23.95
CA ASP A 28 -13.42 -24.76 25.35
C ASP A 28 -14.35 -23.84 26.17
N PRO A 29 -15.12 -24.41 27.11
CA PRO A 29 -16.08 -23.67 27.95
C PRO A 29 -15.42 -22.65 28.88
N THR A 30 -14.11 -22.64 29.02
CA THR A 30 -13.36 -21.70 29.85
C THR A 30 -12.91 -20.45 29.12
N ILE A 31 -13.17 -20.34 27.81
CA ILE A 31 -12.80 -19.16 27.01
C ILE A 31 -13.56 -17.93 27.50
N ASP A 32 -12.83 -16.94 28.00
CA ASP A 32 -13.35 -15.65 28.44
C ASP A 32 -12.74 -14.47 27.69
N ARG A 33 -11.90 -14.73 26.70
CA ARG A 33 -11.25 -13.71 25.85
C ARG A 33 -11.47 -13.97 24.37
N LEU A 34 -11.69 -12.90 23.62
CA LEU A 34 -11.83 -12.93 22.17
C LEU A 34 -11.11 -11.73 21.56
N ALA A 35 -10.24 -11.99 20.62
CA ALA A 35 -9.70 -10.96 19.76
C ALA A 35 -10.68 -10.73 18.59
N VAL A 36 -11.01 -9.48 18.30
CA VAL A 36 -12.00 -9.10 17.27
C VAL A 36 -11.40 -8.09 16.31
N ASP A 37 -11.72 -8.25 15.01
CA ASP A 37 -11.44 -7.32 13.94
C ASP A 37 -12.77 -6.81 13.36
N ARG A 38 -12.95 -5.49 13.35
CA ARG A 38 -14.01 -4.76 12.61
C ARG A 38 -15.45 -5.26 12.77
N PHE A 39 -15.85 -5.64 13.96
CA PHE A 39 -17.27 -5.89 14.23
C PHE A 39 -18.09 -4.60 14.35
N PRO A 40 -19.36 -4.63 13.94
CA PRO A 40 -20.30 -3.54 14.25
C PRO A 40 -20.40 -3.28 15.75
N TYR A 41 -20.49 -2.01 16.16
CA TYR A 41 -20.53 -1.62 17.56
C TYR A 41 -21.56 -2.38 18.41
N PRO A 42 -22.83 -2.59 17.94
CA PRO A 42 -23.80 -3.38 18.70
C PRO A 42 -23.37 -4.82 19.00
N VAL A 43 -22.59 -5.45 18.10
CA VAL A 43 -22.04 -6.80 18.30
C VAL A 43 -20.97 -6.79 19.37
N ILE A 44 -20.10 -5.77 19.38
CA ILE A 44 -19.08 -5.57 20.41
C ILE A 44 -19.72 -5.47 21.80
N ASP A 45 -20.77 -4.68 21.95
CA ASP A 45 -21.48 -4.54 23.22
C ASP A 45 -22.20 -5.82 23.64
N ALA A 46 -22.81 -6.52 22.69
CA ALA A 46 -23.45 -7.80 22.96
C ALA A 46 -22.43 -8.87 23.41
N LEU A 47 -21.26 -8.97 22.77
CA LEU A 47 -20.17 -9.88 23.19
C LEU A 47 -19.68 -9.56 24.61
N ARG A 48 -19.51 -8.28 24.94
CA ARG A 48 -19.15 -7.84 26.31
C ARG A 48 -20.22 -8.23 27.32
N SER A 49 -21.49 -8.14 26.94
CA SER A 49 -22.62 -8.51 27.82
C SER A 49 -22.64 -10.03 28.16
N HIS A 50 -22.02 -10.86 27.34
CA HIS A 50 -21.77 -12.28 27.63
C HIS A 50 -20.55 -12.51 28.54
N GLY A 51 -19.88 -11.45 29.00
CA GLY A 51 -18.72 -11.55 29.90
C GLY A 51 -17.37 -11.72 29.21
N LEU A 52 -17.32 -11.67 27.86
CA LEU A 52 -16.07 -11.79 27.11
C LEU A 52 -15.21 -10.51 27.29
N ARG A 53 -13.94 -10.70 27.54
CA ARG A 53 -12.92 -9.67 27.44
C ARG A 53 -12.44 -9.57 26.00
N LEU A 54 -12.67 -8.41 25.37
CA LEU A 54 -12.33 -8.19 23.98
C LEU A 54 -10.96 -7.49 23.85
N SER A 55 -10.20 -7.88 22.84
CA SER A 55 -8.96 -7.23 22.42
C SER A 55 -8.96 -7.03 20.89
N ASP A 56 -8.02 -6.23 20.42
CA ASP A 56 -7.78 -6.05 18.99
C ASP A 56 -7.15 -7.31 18.39
N ALA A 57 -7.70 -7.80 17.31
CA ALA A 57 -7.20 -8.97 16.60
C ALA A 57 -5.95 -8.66 15.75
N ASP A 58 -5.75 -7.41 15.34
CA ASP A 58 -4.60 -7.00 14.53
C ASP A 58 -3.28 -7.30 15.24
N ALA A 59 -3.23 -7.17 16.56
CA ALA A 59 -2.07 -7.54 17.37
C ALA A 59 -1.64 -9.02 17.24
N VAL A 60 -2.56 -9.89 16.81
CA VAL A 60 -2.32 -11.32 16.60
C VAL A 60 -2.16 -11.65 15.11
N PHE A 61 -3.07 -11.14 14.27
CA PHE A 61 -3.10 -11.51 12.86
C PHE A 61 -2.00 -10.86 12.05
N LEU A 62 -1.68 -9.58 12.27
CA LEU A 62 -0.67 -8.89 11.47
C LEU A 62 0.72 -9.53 11.60
N PRO A 63 1.26 -9.81 12.81
CA PRO A 63 2.51 -10.53 12.91
C PRO A 63 2.45 -11.97 12.35
N ALA A 64 1.33 -12.67 12.54
CA ALA A 64 1.16 -14.03 12.04
C ALA A 64 1.16 -14.13 10.51
N ARG A 65 0.69 -13.07 9.82
CA ARG A 65 0.62 -12.97 8.36
C ARG A 65 1.85 -12.32 7.73
N ALA A 66 2.72 -11.72 8.53
CA ALA A 66 3.90 -11.00 8.04
C ALA A 66 4.81 -11.88 7.19
N VAL A 67 5.08 -13.11 7.65
CA VAL A 67 5.86 -14.12 6.92
C VAL A 67 4.91 -15.00 6.11
N LYS A 68 5.03 -14.95 4.79
CA LYS A 68 4.16 -15.68 3.86
C LYS A 68 4.51 -17.16 3.84
N LEU A 69 3.50 -18.00 3.81
CA LEU A 69 3.69 -19.42 3.57
C LEU A 69 4.15 -19.64 2.12
N PRO A 70 4.96 -20.68 1.84
CA PRO A 70 5.40 -20.97 0.47
C PRO A 70 4.25 -21.14 -0.54
N ILE A 71 3.07 -21.59 -0.07
CA ILE A 71 1.88 -21.75 -0.92
C ILE A 71 1.27 -20.40 -1.34
N GLU A 72 1.53 -19.29 -0.62
CA GLU A 72 1.00 -17.96 -0.91
C GLU A 72 1.79 -17.24 -2.01
N LEU A 73 3.10 -17.53 -2.11
CA LEU A 73 4.00 -16.81 -3.01
C LEU A 73 3.58 -16.85 -4.49
N PRO A 74 3.13 -18.00 -5.06
CA PRO A 74 2.64 -18.03 -6.44
C PRO A 74 1.46 -17.09 -6.69
N TYR A 75 0.55 -16.92 -5.73
CA TYR A 75 -0.61 -16.03 -5.86
C TYR A 75 -0.17 -14.55 -5.84
N LEU A 76 0.76 -14.20 -4.96
CA LEU A 76 1.36 -12.86 -4.93
C LEU A 76 2.08 -12.51 -6.24
N CYS A 77 2.87 -13.45 -6.78
CA CYS A 77 3.56 -13.27 -8.06
C CYS A 77 2.58 -13.13 -9.24
N GLU A 78 1.52 -13.95 -9.26
CA GLU A 78 0.48 -13.87 -10.28
C GLU A 78 -0.30 -12.54 -10.18
N ALA A 79 -0.67 -12.12 -8.96
CA ALA A 79 -1.31 -10.83 -8.73
C ALA A 79 -0.45 -9.68 -9.25
N MET A 80 0.86 -9.69 -8.94
CA MET A 80 1.82 -8.69 -9.45
C MET A 80 1.88 -8.67 -10.98
N THR A 81 1.98 -9.85 -11.62
CA THR A 81 2.07 -9.95 -13.08
C THR A 81 0.83 -9.33 -13.76
N ARG A 82 -0.35 -9.55 -13.20
CA ARG A 82 -1.59 -8.99 -13.73
C ARG A 82 -1.68 -7.48 -13.53
N VAL A 83 -1.26 -7.00 -12.37
CA VAL A 83 -1.23 -5.56 -12.09
C VAL A 83 -0.19 -4.84 -12.95
N ASP A 84 0.98 -5.44 -13.20
CA ASP A 84 1.95 -4.91 -14.19
C ASP A 84 1.29 -4.71 -15.57
N GLY A 85 0.46 -5.67 -16.00
CA GLY A 85 -0.33 -5.57 -17.23
C GLY A 85 -1.35 -4.42 -17.21
N ALA A 86 -2.07 -4.26 -16.10
CA ALA A 86 -3.05 -3.18 -15.93
C ALA A 86 -2.36 -1.80 -15.92
N VAL A 87 -1.17 -1.67 -15.31
CA VAL A 87 -0.37 -0.44 -15.34
C VAL A 87 0.09 -0.13 -16.75
N ALA A 88 0.47 -1.13 -17.54
CA ALA A 88 0.82 -0.94 -18.95
C ALA A 88 -0.36 -0.38 -19.78
N ARG A 89 -1.59 -0.82 -19.50
CA ARG A 89 -2.80 -0.26 -20.12
C ARG A 89 -3.02 1.19 -19.73
N LEU A 90 -2.84 1.51 -18.46
CA LEU A 90 -2.95 2.88 -17.97
C LEU A 90 -1.91 3.78 -18.64
N GLU A 91 -0.62 3.38 -18.68
CA GLU A 91 0.43 4.18 -19.31
C GLU A 91 0.14 4.48 -20.76
N GLN A 92 -0.30 3.48 -21.54
CA GLN A 92 -0.71 3.67 -22.95
C GLN A 92 -1.89 4.66 -23.11
N ALA A 93 -2.69 4.82 -22.07
CA ALA A 93 -3.81 5.73 -22.06
C ALA A 93 -3.46 7.16 -21.64
N ILE A 94 -2.27 7.41 -21.10
CA ILE A 94 -1.81 8.74 -20.71
C ILE A 94 -1.61 9.59 -21.96
N ALA A 95 -2.54 10.53 -22.17
CA ALA A 95 -2.47 11.44 -23.32
C ALA A 95 -3.08 12.81 -22.95
N PRO A 96 -2.56 13.91 -23.50
CA PRO A 96 -3.19 15.22 -23.35
C PRO A 96 -4.65 15.18 -23.82
N GLY A 97 -5.55 15.82 -23.09
CA GLY A 97 -6.95 15.90 -23.39
C GLY A 97 -7.84 14.81 -22.75
N ARG A 98 -7.27 13.74 -22.21
CA ARG A 98 -8.02 12.79 -21.37
C ARG A 98 -8.11 13.28 -19.93
N THR A 99 -9.17 12.93 -19.22
CA THR A 99 -9.25 13.21 -17.77
C THR A 99 -8.49 12.17 -16.97
N GLU A 100 -8.09 12.52 -15.74
CA GLU A 100 -7.49 11.56 -14.79
C GLU A 100 -8.39 10.33 -14.61
N ALA A 101 -9.69 10.54 -14.44
CA ALA A 101 -10.67 9.46 -14.28
C ALA A 101 -10.75 8.55 -15.52
N GLN A 102 -10.68 9.11 -16.74
CA GLN A 102 -10.66 8.31 -17.98
C GLN A 102 -9.39 7.46 -18.10
N VAL A 103 -8.24 7.99 -17.73
CA VAL A 103 -6.98 7.24 -17.77
C VAL A 103 -6.98 6.17 -16.70
N TRP A 104 -7.36 6.50 -15.47
CA TRP A 104 -7.43 5.54 -14.36
C TRP A 104 -8.41 4.40 -14.63
N SER A 105 -9.51 4.65 -15.39
CA SER A 105 -10.47 3.61 -15.73
C SER A 105 -9.89 2.49 -16.60
N GLU A 106 -8.82 2.74 -17.36
CA GLU A 106 -8.13 1.70 -18.14
C GLU A 106 -7.39 0.71 -17.22
N TYR A 107 -6.75 1.21 -16.16
CA TYR A 107 -6.14 0.40 -15.12
C TYR A 107 -7.17 -0.48 -14.42
N TYR A 108 -8.25 0.14 -13.93
CA TYR A 108 -9.29 -0.58 -13.20
C TYR A 108 -10.04 -1.59 -14.07
N GLY A 109 -10.33 -1.22 -15.31
CA GLY A 109 -10.97 -2.11 -16.29
C GLY A 109 -10.16 -3.36 -16.57
N ASP A 110 -8.85 -3.23 -16.78
CA ASP A 110 -7.95 -4.36 -17.02
C ASP A 110 -7.77 -5.21 -15.76
N LEU A 111 -7.63 -4.59 -14.58
CA LEU A 111 -7.56 -5.30 -13.30
C LEU A 111 -8.78 -6.20 -13.10
N ILE A 112 -9.99 -5.68 -13.31
CA ILE A 112 -11.22 -6.48 -13.16
C ILE A 112 -11.34 -7.54 -14.25
N ALA A 113 -10.94 -7.24 -15.50
CA ALA A 113 -10.96 -8.21 -16.59
C ALA A 113 -9.99 -9.38 -16.39
N THR A 114 -8.96 -9.19 -15.58
CA THR A 114 -7.95 -10.21 -15.24
C THR A 114 -8.13 -10.79 -13.82
N GLU A 115 -9.38 -10.87 -13.36
CA GLU A 115 -9.77 -11.50 -12.07
C GLU A 115 -9.22 -10.77 -10.83
N GLY A 116 -8.82 -9.50 -10.95
CA GLY A 116 -8.64 -8.62 -9.80
C GLY A 116 -9.98 -8.31 -9.13
N GLN A 117 -9.95 -7.95 -7.86
CA GLN A 117 -11.19 -7.76 -7.10
C GLN A 117 -11.58 -6.29 -7.00
N TYR A 118 -10.69 -5.44 -6.51
CA TYR A 118 -10.92 -4.00 -6.37
C TYR A 118 -9.58 -3.26 -6.13
N VAL A 119 -9.65 -1.94 -6.05
CA VAL A 119 -8.55 -1.09 -5.56
C VAL A 119 -8.96 -0.42 -4.26
N CYS A 120 -8.02 -0.32 -3.31
CA CYS A 120 -8.29 0.29 -2.00
C CYS A 120 -8.48 1.80 -2.13
N THR A 121 -7.72 2.45 -3.02
CA THR A 121 -7.76 3.88 -3.30
C THR A 121 -7.70 4.11 -4.80
N ARG A 122 -8.08 5.32 -5.24
CA ARG A 122 -7.96 5.74 -6.65
C ARG A 122 -6.83 6.75 -6.81
N LEU A 123 -5.67 6.44 -6.19
CA LEU A 123 -4.53 7.37 -6.18
C LEU A 123 -3.92 7.50 -7.57
N PHE A 124 -4.44 8.47 -8.28
CA PHE A 124 -3.99 8.87 -9.61
C PHE A 124 -4.15 10.38 -9.79
N GLN A 125 -3.05 11.04 -10.04
CA GLN A 125 -2.98 12.50 -10.01
C GLN A 125 -2.02 13.03 -11.05
N SER A 126 -2.28 14.23 -11.58
CA SER A 126 -1.50 14.80 -12.67
C SER A 126 -1.16 16.27 -12.48
N GLY A 127 -0.01 16.69 -13.05
CA GLY A 127 0.48 18.06 -13.02
C GLY A 127 0.53 18.65 -11.61
N PRO A 128 -0.08 19.84 -11.36
CA PRO A 128 -0.02 20.46 -10.04
C PRO A 128 -0.71 19.67 -8.93
N ARG A 129 -1.51 18.65 -9.27
CA ARG A 129 -2.12 17.79 -8.27
C ARG A 129 -1.18 16.68 -7.79
N THR A 130 -0.01 16.51 -8.38
CA THR A 130 1.03 15.62 -7.87
C THR A 130 1.68 16.14 -6.60
N PHE A 131 1.37 17.38 -6.20
CA PHE A 131 1.78 17.98 -4.91
C PHE A 131 0.59 18.73 -4.27
N PRO A 132 0.28 18.50 -2.97
CA PRO A 132 0.81 17.42 -2.14
C PRO A 132 0.29 16.04 -2.57
N TYR A 133 0.97 14.98 -2.13
CA TYR A 133 0.58 13.60 -2.39
C TYR A 133 -0.76 13.22 -1.74
N PHE A 134 -1.32 12.06 -2.10
CA PHE A 134 -2.65 11.55 -1.74
C PHE A 134 -3.83 12.29 -2.40
N GLN A 135 -3.80 12.37 -3.74
CA GLN A 135 -4.93 12.87 -4.51
C GLN A 135 -5.54 11.73 -5.34
N GLU A 136 -6.82 11.46 -5.12
CA GLU A 136 -7.55 10.52 -5.99
C GLU A 136 -7.82 11.12 -7.37
N CYS A 137 -8.04 10.26 -8.38
CA CYS A 137 -8.34 10.69 -9.75
C CYS A 137 -9.59 11.59 -9.80
N SER A 138 -9.55 12.55 -10.72
CA SER A 138 -10.57 13.59 -10.84
C SER A 138 -10.94 13.83 -12.33
N GLU A 139 -11.80 14.83 -12.54
CA GLU A 139 -12.14 15.33 -13.88
C GLU A 139 -11.06 16.26 -14.49
N ARG A 140 -9.91 16.42 -13.84
CA ARG A 140 -8.81 17.21 -14.39
C ARG A 140 -8.37 16.60 -15.72
N VAL A 141 -8.26 17.47 -16.73
CA VAL A 141 -7.75 17.11 -18.06
C VAL A 141 -6.23 17.17 -18.06
N LEU A 142 -5.57 16.07 -18.45
CA LEU A 142 -4.12 15.96 -18.58
C LEU A 142 -3.62 16.94 -19.65
N GLN A 143 -2.50 17.60 -19.34
CA GLN A 143 -1.80 18.51 -20.24
C GLN A 143 -0.47 17.89 -20.68
N ALA A 144 0.00 18.24 -21.88
CA ALA A 144 1.35 17.87 -22.30
C ALA A 144 2.39 18.47 -21.34
N GLY A 145 3.32 17.61 -20.88
CA GLY A 145 4.34 17.96 -19.90
C GLY A 145 3.93 17.76 -18.42
N ASP A 146 2.69 17.35 -18.14
CA ASP A 146 2.31 16.96 -16.77
C ASP A 146 3.09 15.73 -16.30
N LEU A 147 3.57 15.74 -15.05
CA LEU A 147 3.84 14.51 -14.34
C LEU A 147 2.50 13.81 -14.03
N VAL A 148 2.49 12.50 -14.10
CA VAL A 148 1.31 11.66 -13.81
C VAL A 148 1.74 10.57 -12.83
N CYS A 149 1.27 10.63 -11.60
CA CYS A 149 1.56 9.66 -10.55
C CYS A 149 0.41 8.65 -10.42
N LEU A 150 0.76 7.38 -10.41
CA LEU A 150 -0.11 6.26 -10.06
C LEU A 150 0.42 5.57 -8.82
N ASP A 151 -0.47 5.25 -7.90
CA ASP A 151 -0.28 4.27 -6.84
C ASP A 151 -1.28 3.13 -7.06
N THR A 152 -0.83 1.88 -7.04
CA THR A 152 -1.67 0.77 -7.52
C THR A 152 -2.72 0.35 -6.53
N ASP A 153 -2.41 0.22 -5.25
CA ASP A 153 -3.34 -0.15 -4.16
C ASP A 153 -4.32 -1.27 -4.55
N ALA A 154 -3.87 -2.24 -5.35
CA ALA A 154 -4.74 -3.25 -5.93
C ALA A 154 -5.00 -4.42 -4.99
N CYS A 155 -6.25 -4.84 -4.85
CA CYS A 155 -6.60 -6.18 -4.42
C CYS A 155 -6.69 -7.04 -5.69
N GLY A 156 -5.63 -7.78 -5.96
CA GLY A 156 -5.41 -8.51 -7.20
C GLY A 156 -5.99 -9.93 -7.20
N PHE A 157 -5.29 -10.82 -7.87
CA PHE A 157 -5.67 -12.21 -8.04
C PHE A 157 -5.81 -12.93 -6.68
N GLU A 158 -6.92 -13.65 -6.49
CA GLU A 158 -7.25 -14.42 -5.28
C GLU A 158 -7.21 -13.58 -3.98
N GLY A 159 -7.34 -12.25 -4.09
CA GLY A 159 -7.38 -11.35 -2.94
C GLY A 159 -6.01 -10.91 -2.43
N TYR A 160 -4.92 -11.30 -3.08
CA TYR A 160 -3.59 -10.83 -2.71
C TYR A 160 -3.36 -9.42 -3.20
N SER A 161 -2.86 -8.56 -2.31
CA SER A 161 -2.62 -7.16 -2.61
C SER A 161 -1.33 -6.96 -3.38
N VAL A 162 -1.36 -5.96 -4.26
CA VAL A 162 -0.20 -5.45 -4.99
C VAL A 162 -0.11 -3.97 -4.75
N ASP A 163 1.08 -3.51 -4.40
CA ASP A 163 1.34 -2.11 -4.14
C ASP A 163 2.70 -1.69 -4.70
N PHE A 164 2.65 -0.87 -5.72
CA PHE A 164 3.80 -0.16 -6.25
C PHE A 164 3.36 1.10 -6.98
N SER A 165 4.24 2.06 -7.05
CA SER A 165 3.92 3.35 -7.66
C SER A 165 4.85 3.68 -8.81
N ARG A 166 4.29 4.34 -9.83
CA ARG A 166 5.04 4.88 -10.97
C ARG A 166 4.61 6.31 -11.26
N THR A 167 5.56 7.08 -11.74
CA THR A 167 5.32 8.42 -12.24
C THR A 167 5.75 8.49 -13.70
N PHE A 168 4.85 8.99 -14.54
CA PHE A 168 5.01 9.11 -15.99
C PHE A 168 5.00 10.56 -16.44
N LEU A 169 5.47 10.81 -17.67
CA LEU A 169 5.36 12.10 -18.33
C LEU A 169 4.27 12.06 -19.39
N CYS A 170 3.30 12.97 -19.32
CA CYS A 170 2.22 13.08 -20.30
C CYS A 170 2.70 13.76 -21.58
N GLY A 171 2.44 13.13 -22.73
CA GLY A 171 2.82 13.65 -24.06
C GLY A 171 4.28 13.38 -24.44
N ASP A 172 4.68 13.87 -25.64
CA ASP A 172 5.97 13.51 -26.27
C ASP A 172 7.08 14.53 -25.99
N GLY A 173 6.79 15.62 -25.28
CA GLY A 173 7.77 16.65 -24.95
C GLY A 173 8.82 16.19 -23.95
N PRO A 174 9.97 16.86 -23.87
CA PRO A 174 10.96 16.57 -22.85
C PRO A 174 10.47 17.05 -21.46
N PRO A 175 10.83 16.34 -20.38
CA PRO A 175 10.57 16.82 -19.03
C PRO A 175 11.39 18.09 -18.71
N THR A 176 10.90 18.90 -17.79
CA THR A 176 11.65 20.05 -17.25
C THR A 176 12.84 19.58 -16.42
N ALA A 177 13.80 20.49 -16.19
CA ALA A 177 14.94 20.19 -15.31
C ALA A 177 14.49 19.86 -13.87
N THR A 178 13.44 20.53 -13.38
CA THR A 178 12.86 20.28 -12.06
C THR A 178 12.24 18.88 -11.98
N GLN A 179 11.46 18.48 -12.99
CA GLN A 179 10.85 17.13 -13.04
C GLN A 179 11.91 16.04 -13.04
N ARG A 180 12.97 16.19 -13.84
CA ARG A 180 14.12 15.27 -13.81
C ARG A 180 14.79 15.19 -12.44
N THR A 181 14.97 16.33 -11.78
CA THR A 181 15.59 16.39 -10.45
C THR A 181 14.72 15.67 -9.41
N LEU A 182 13.41 15.92 -9.40
CA LEU A 182 12.48 15.27 -8.48
C LEU A 182 12.45 13.75 -8.71
N TYR A 183 12.37 13.34 -9.99
CA TYR A 183 12.35 11.93 -10.36
C TYR A 183 13.65 11.22 -9.98
N GLY A 184 14.79 11.82 -10.28
CA GLY A 184 16.10 11.29 -9.92
C GLY A 184 16.25 11.09 -8.41
N ARG A 185 15.81 12.07 -7.60
CA ARG A 185 15.83 11.96 -6.13
C ARG A 185 14.87 10.90 -5.60
N ALA A 186 13.66 10.79 -6.17
CA ALA A 186 12.71 9.76 -5.78
C ALA A 186 13.26 8.36 -6.10
N ARG A 187 13.88 8.20 -7.26
CA ARG A 187 14.54 6.95 -7.65
C ARG A 187 15.75 6.64 -6.75
N GLU A 188 16.57 7.64 -6.45
CA GLU A 188 17.69 7.49 -5.52
C GLU A 188 17.23 7.04 -4.13
N GLN A 189 16.15 7.63 -3.61
CA GLN A 189 15.55 7.23 -2.34
C GLN A 189 15.10 5.78 -2.36
N LEU A 190 14.35 5.37 -3.39
CA LEU A 190 13.86 4.01 -3.53
C LEU A 190 15.00 2.99 -3.63
N GLU A 191 15.98 3.23 -4.50
CA GLU A 191 17.11 2.32 -4.71
C GLU A 191 18.04 2.26 -3.49
N HIS A 192 18.27 3.40 -2.81
CA HIS A 192 19.02 3.43 -1.56
C HIS A 192 18.36 2.57 -0.49
N ASN A 193 17.05 2.74 -0.28
CA ASN A 193 16.31 1.96 0.72
C ASN A 193 16.24 0.48 0.34
N ALA A 194 16.09 0.16 -0.95
CA ALA A 194 16.11 -1.21 -1.44
C ALA A 194 17.46 -1.90 -1.20
N ALA A 195 18.57 -1.17 -1.35
CA ALA A 195 19.91 -1.69 -1.10
C ALA A 195 20.19 -2.00 0.39
N LEU A 196 19.45 -1.39 1.30
CA LEU A 196 19.52 -1.69 2.74
C LEU A 196 18.72 -2.94 3.11
N LEU A 197 17.69 -3.27 2.31
CA LEU A 197 16.76 -4.36 2.63
C LEU A 197 17.48 -5.71 2.52
N ARG A 198 17.45 -6.47 3.59
CA ARG A 198 18.04 -7.82 3.68
C ARG A 198 17.44 -8.61 4.84
N PRO A 199 17.47 -9.95 4.80
CA PRO A 199 17.11 -10.78 5.95
C PRO A 199 17.91 -10.38 7.19
N GLY A 200 17.23 -10.26 8.33
CA GLY A 200 17.83 -9.98 9.64
C GLY A 200 18.12 -8.50 9.93
N ILE A 201 17.91 -7.57 9.00
CA ILE A 201 18.00 -6.15 9.33
C ILE A 201 16.89 -5.76 10.32
N GLU A 202 17.23 -5.05 11.38
CA GLU A 202 16.24 -4.52 12.30
C GLU A 202 15.44 -3.37 11.63
N PHE A 203 14.13 -3.26 11.91
CA PHE A 203 13.31 -2.17 11.37
C PHE A 203 13.86 -0.79 11.76
N ARG A 204 14.38 -0.65 13.00
CA ARG A 204 15.01 0.59 13.44
C ARG A 204 16.29 0.92 12.68
N GLU A 205 17.06 -0.12 12.30
CA GLU A 205 18.30 0.04 11.52
C GLU A 205 17.97 0.48 10.12
N LEU A 206 17.01 -0.19 9.46
CA LEU A 206 16.51 0.19 8.14
C LEU A 206 16.01 1.63 8.13
N ALA A 207 15.16 2.01 9.10
CA ALA A 207 14.65 3.38 9.19
C ALA A 207 15.72 4.42 9.53
N GLY A 208 16.73 4.04 10.34
CA GLY A 208 17.83 4.93 10.73
C GLY A 208 18.86 5.17 9.63
N GLN A 209 19.01 4.20 8.71
CA GLN A 209 19.89 4.27 7.55
C GLN A 209 19.17 4.67 6.26
N ALA A 210 17.84 4.81 6.30
CA ALA A 210 17.05 5.19 5.14
C ALA A 210 17.58 6.49 4.50
N TRP A 211 17.34 6.63 3.21
CA TRP A 211 17.78 7.79 2.44
C TRP A 211 17.51 9.11 3.18
N PRO A 212 18.56 9.94 3.39
CA PRO A 212 18.41 11.16 4.17
C PRO A 212 17.58 12.18 3.37
N VAL A 213 16.31 12.33 3.73
CA VAL A 213 15.41 13.28 3.06
C VAL A 213 15.90 14.71 3.26
N PRO A 214 16.27 15.44 2.19
CA PRO A 214 16.69 16.83 2.28
C PRO A 214 15.62 17.70 2.95
N ASP A 215 16.05 18.76 3.66
CA ASP A 215 15.14 19.64 4.39
C ASP A 215 14.03 20.22 3.52
N GLU A 216 14.34 20.56 2.27
CA GLU A 216 13.38 21.12 1.30
C GLU A 216 12.24 20.15 0.93
N HIS A 217 12.40 18.83 1.16
CA HIS A 217 11.41 17.80 0.88
C HIS A 217 10.81 17.15 2.14
N ARG A 218 11.34 17.50 3.33
CA ARG A 218 10.98 16.85 4.60
C ARG A 218 9.50 16.95 4.93
N ASP A 219 8.91 18.12 4.74
CA ASP A 219 7.49 18.36 5.06
C ASP A 219 6.52 17.66 4.10
N SER A 220 7.02 17.20 2.95
CA SER A 220 6.22 16.50 1.94
C SER A 220 6.57 15.02 1.80
N ARG A 221 7.51 14.50 2.60
CA ARG A 221 7.90 13.08 2.54
C ARG A 221 6.72 12.16 2.79
N TYR A 222 6.79 10.95 2.26
CA TYR A 222 5.83 9.91 2.58
C TYR A 222 5.85 9.58 4.08
N TYR A 223 4.74 9.07 4.63
CA TYR A 223 4.61 8.91 6.08
C TYR A 223 5.47 7.78 6.67
N CYS A 224 5.90 6.81 5.85
CA CYS A 224 6.76 5.71 6.26
C CYS A 224 7.88 5.45 5.26
N VAL A 225 8.85 4.63 5.67
CA VAL A 225 9.93 4.11 4.81
C VAL A 225 9.44 2.95 3.97
N GLY A 226 8.52 2.17 4.51
CA GLY A 226 7.92 1.02 3.86
C GLY A 226 6.93 0.31 4.77
N HIS A 227 6.21 -0.65 4.21
CA HIS A 227 5.24 -1.45 4.95
C HIS A 227 5.16 -2.89 4.42
N GLY A 228 4.62 -3.79 5.23
CA GLY A 228 4.31 -5.15 4.82
C GLY A 228 3.07 -5.22 3.94
N LEU A 229 3.00 -6.24 3.10
CA LEU A 229 1.87 -6.48 2.22
C LEU A 229 1.57 -7.98 2.12
N GLY A 230 0.31 -8.31 1.85
CA GLY A 230 -0.18 -9.68 1.66
C GLY A 230 -1.64 -9.69 1.22
N LEU A 231 -2.55 -10.07 2.10
CA LEU A 231 -4.00 -9.97 1.85
C LEU A 231 -4.54 -8.55 2.10
N ALA A 232 -3.70 -7.65 2.60
CA ALA A 232 -3.95 -6.23 2.82
C ALA A 232 -2.60 -5.54 3.05
N GLY A 233 -2.58 -4.23 3.32
CA GLY A 233 -1.45 -3.58 3.99
C GLY A 233 -1.26 -4.23 5.36
N GLU A 234 -0.06 -4.76 5.62
CA GLU A 234 0.21 -5.63 6.76
C GLU A 234 1.40 -5.13 7.59
N PHE A 235 1.70 -5.87 8.66
CA PHE A 235 2.93 -5.68 9.44
C PHE A 235 4.17 -6.09 8.61
N PRO A 236 5.29 -5.35 8.72
CA PRO A 236 5.49 -4.15 9.53
C PRO A 236 4.99 -2.86 8.86
N ASN A 237 4.65 -1.82 9.64
CA ASN A 237 4.65 -0.45 9.14
C ASN A 237 5.91 0.24 9.69
N ILE A 238 6.86 0.57 8.83
CA ILE A 238 8.20 1.05 9.18
C ILE A 238 8.24 2.59 9.10
N PRO A 239 7.98 3.30 10.21
CA PRO A 239 7.98 4.76 10.21
C PRO A 239 9.39 5.30 10.04
N HIS A 240 9.52 6.56 9.61
CA HIS A 240 10.80 7.24 9.62
C HIS A 240 11.37 7.38 11.03
N ALA A 241 12.67 7.16 11.19
CA ALA A 241 13.35 7.44 12.44
C ALA A 241 13.35 8.95 12.72
N ILE A 242 13.14 9.32 13.98
CA ILE A 242 13.18 10.71 14.46
C ILE A 242 14.30 10.80 15.48
N GLU A 243 15.24 11.73 15.26
CA GLU A 243 16.37 11.93 16.16
C GLU A 243 15.89 12.24 17.60
N GLY A 244 16.49 11.56 18.57
CA GLY A 244 16.14 11.71 19.98
C GLY A 244 14.84 11.03 20.43
N VAL A 245 14.12 10.37 19.53
CA VAL A 245 12.88 9.62 19.84
C VAL A 245 13.15 8.11 19.78
N PRO A 246 12.79 7.32 20.82
CA PRO A 246 12.88 5.88 20.75
C PRO A 246 12.07 5.33 19.56
N TYR A 247 12.66 4.40 18.79
CA TYR A 247 11.99 3.82 17.64
C TYR A 247 10.83 2.91 18.11
N PRO A 248 9.60 3.12 17.58
CA PRO A 248 8.40 2.52 18.15
C PRO A 248 8.18 1.05 17.72
N LEU A 249 8.85 0.59 16.64
CA LEU A 249 8.61 -0.71 16.04
C LEU A 249 9.77 -1.68 16.26
N PRO A 250 9.66 -2.64 17.20
CA PRO A 250 10.65 -3.70 17.36
C PRO A 250 10.50 -4.76 16.27
N GLY A 251 11.58 -5.49 15.98
CA GLY A 251 11.58 -6.63 15.07
C GLY A 251 12.61 -6.51 13.96
N VAL A 252 12.65 -7.54 13.15
CA VAL A 252 13.59 -7.70 12.04
C VAL A 252 12.85 -8.08 10.76
N VAL A 253 13.46 -7.83 9.63
CA VAL A 253 13.02 -8.34 8.34
C VAL A 253 13.33 -9.83 8.27
N GLU A 254 12.32 -10.65 8.00
CA GLU A 254 12.44 -12.11 7.94
C GLU A 254 12.21 -12.64 6.54
N PRO A 255 12.88 -13.76 6.16
CA PRO A 255 12.57 -14.45 4.90
C PRO A 255 11.09 -14.83 4.84
N GLY A 256 10.47 -14.65 3.68
CA GLY A 256 9.03 -14.83 3.47
C GLY A 256 8.20 -13.56 3.72
N MET A 257 8.77 -12.50 4.25
CA MET A 257 8.09 -11.20 4.28
C MET A 257 8.01 -10.60 2.87
N VAL A 258 6.93 -9.88 2.62
CA VAL A 258 6.75 -9.01 1.45
C VAL A 258 6.67 -7.59 1.97
N ILE A 259 7.56 -6.72 1.46
CA ILE A 259 7.71 -5.34 1.93
C ILE A 259 7.66 -4.39 0.74
N CYS A 260 6.79 -3.40 0.81
CA CYS A 260 6.77 -2.26 -0.09
C CYS A 260 7.70 -1.18 0.47
N LEU A 261 8.54 -0.61 -0.38
CA LEU A 261 9.41 0.51 -0.05
C LEU A 261 8.93 1.77 -0.74
N GLU A 262 8.79 2.80 0.06
CA GLU A 262 8.13 4.04 -0.28
C GLU A 262 9.10 5.15 -0.67
N SER A 263 8.76 5.89 -1.72
CA SER A 263 9.47 7.10 -2.10
C SER A 263 8.49 8.16 -2.60
N TYR A 264 8.53 9.32 -1.97
CA TYR A 264 7.88 10.51 -2.49
C TYR A 264 8.78 11.73 -2.31
N VAL A 265 9.03 12.43 -3.41
CA VAL A 265 9.80 13.67 -3.43
C VAL A 265 8.97 14.77 -4.10
N GLY A 266 8.52 15.73 -3.31
CA GLY A 266 7.71 16.84 -3.77
C GLY A 266 8.39 18.19 -3.59
N SER A 267 8.02 19.16 -4.41
CA SER A 267 8.50 20.54 -4.36
C SER A 267 7.34 21.51 -4.22
N ARG A 268 7.25 22.17 -3.07
CA ARG A 268 6.25 23.24 -2.85
C ARG A 268 6.40 24.37 -3.85
N THR A 269 7.63 24.73 -4.22
CA THR A 269 7.92 25.83 -5.16
C THR A 269 7.52 25.48 -6.58
N ALA A 270 7.75 24.23 -7.01
CA ALA A 270 7.34 23.77 -8.33
C ALA A 270 5.84 23.39 -8.37
N GLY A 271 5.23 23.07 -7.23
CA GLY A 271 3.88 22.55 -7.17
C GLY A 271 3.73 21.17 -7.80
N GLU A 272 4.80 20.37 -7.85
CA GLU A 272 4.85 19.04 -8.43
C GLU A 272 5.58 18.06 -7.50
N GLY A 273 5.30 16.78 -7.65
CA GLY A 273 5.96 15.70 -6.93
C GLY A 273 6.03 14.41 -7.73
N VAL A 274 6.91 13.52 -7.31
CA VAL A 274 7.14 12.20 -7.89
C VAL A 274 6.93 11.15 -6.82
N LYS A 275 6.08 10.17 -7.09
CA LYS A 275 5.86 8.97 -6.26
C LYS A 275 6.43 7.77 -7.01
N LEU A 276 7.30 7.05 -6.33
CA LEU A 276 7.84 5.76 -6.77
C LEU A 276 7.78 4.78 -5.60
N GLU A 277 7.52 3.54 -5.90
CA GLU A 277 7.43 2.47 -4.91
C GLU A 277 7.64 1.13 -5.59
N ASP A 278 8.20 0.17 -4.88
CA ASP A 278 8.28 -1.22 -5.31
C ASP A 278 8.04 -2.18 -4.16
N GLN A 279 7.44 -3.30 -4.51
CA GLN A 279 7.17 -4.44 -3.65
C GLN A 279 8.31 -5.46 -3.76
N PHE A 280 8.81 -5.92 -2.61
CA PHE A 280 9.96 -6.83 -2.51
C PHE A 280 9.60 -8.08 -1.72
N LEU A 281 9.94 -9.24 -2.25
CA LEU A 281 9.95 -10.50 -1.52
C LEU A 281 11.31 -10.69 -0.84
N ILE A 282 11.29 -10.95 0.45
CA ILE A 282 12.49 -11.29 1.22
C ILE A 282 12.72 -12.80 1.09
N THR A 283 13.86 -13.18 0.54
CA THR A 283 14.28 -14.59 0.41
C THR A 283 15.28 -14.96 1.51
N ALA A 284 15.65 -16.22 1.61
CA ALA A 284 16.66 -16.66 2.58
C ALA A 284 18.04 -16.00 2.34
N ASP A 285 18.37 -15.73 1.07
CA ASP A 285 19.69 -15.29 0.65
C ASP A 285 19.73 -13.81 0.18
N GLY A 286 18.57 -13.12 0.14
CA GLY A 286 18.52 -11.75 -0.37
C GLY A 286 17.12 -11.19 -0.51
N VAL A 287 16.92 -10.39 -1.54
CA VAL A 287 15.68 -9.64 -1.80
C VAL A 287 15.38 -9.68 -3.29
N GLU A 288 14.13 -9.95 -3.64
CA GLU A 288 13.66 -9.98 -5.02
C GLU A 288 12.59 -8.89 -5.23
N ARG A 289 12.82 -7.99 -6.20
CA ARG A 289 11.81 -7.03 -6.65
C ARG A 289 10.73 -7.81 -7.40
N MET A 290 9.48 -7.65 -7.01
CA MET A 290 8.37 -8.43 -7.56
C MET A 290 7.80 -7.85 -8.85
N SER A 291 7.67 -6.52 -8.96
CA SER A 291 7.24 -5.87 -10.20
C SER A 291 8.34 -5.92 -11.25
N THR A 292 7.96 -6.26 -12.48
CA THR A 292 8.84 -6.14 -13.65
C THR A 292 8.59 -4.85 -14.44
N TYR A 293 7.64 -4.04 -13.98
CA TYR A 293 7.29 -2.78 -14.64
C TYR A 293 8.39 -1.73 -14.47
N GLY A 294 8.90 -1.23 -15.59
CA GLY A 294 10.02 -0.28 -15.62
C GLY A 294 9.68 1.12 -15.08
N PHE A 295 10.71 1.94 -15.02
CA PHE A 295 10.59 3.38 -14.76
C PHE A 295 10.51 4.15 -16.08
N ASP A 296 9.94 5.37 -16.08
CA ASP A 296 9.92 6.23 -17.29
C ASP A 296 11.34 6.75 -17.60
N ASP A 297 11.95 6.22 -18.65
CA ASP A 297 13.32 6.57 -19.07
C ASP A 297 13.46 8.05 -19.45
N ARG A 298 12.39 8.70 -19.89
CA ARG A 298 12.39 10.13 -20.24
C ARG A 298 12.62 11.01 -19.01
N LEU A 299 12.12 10.57 -17.85
CA LEU A 299 12.27 11.25 -16.56
C LEU A 299 13.58 10.89 -15.86
N GLY A 300 14.05 9.64 -16.03
CA GLY A 300 15.22 9.12 -15.31
C GLY A 300 16.57 9.63 -15.81
N GLY A 301 16.63 10.10 -17.04
CA GLY A 301 17.90 10.44 -17.70
C GLY A 301 18.75 9.18 -17.92
N SER A 302 19.25 8.96 -19.13
CA SER A 302 20.28 7.93 -19.43
C SER A 302 21.63 8.34 -18.86
#